data_126361cf7c286dee413db183e14e93cd
#
_entry.id   126361cf7c286dee413db183e14e93cd
#
_cell.length_a   1.000
_cell.length_b   1.000
_cell.length_c   1.000
_cell.angle_alpha   90.00
_cell.angle_beta   90.00
_cell.angle_gamma   90.00
#
_symmetry.space_group_name_H-M   'P 1'
#
loop_
_entity.id
_entity.type
_entity.pdbx_description
1 polymer ?
#
loop_
_entity_poly.entity_id
_entity_poly.type
_entity_poly.pdbx_seq_one_letter_code
_entity_poly.pdbx_strand_id
1 'polypeptide(L)'
;TGDLGRINPATGDLILTGRAKDTIVLSNGENIEPQPIEDAIVSDSELVEQVMLSGQDGRSLIAICVLNPNALAEAGLMDKGIVKGIMKDYEMVNDPKCNEEDCEAACKRLVEASNEIRSNKKLLEQVKSGVKAATSGGAFRKWEQVNDVYVTLEPFAMANGLLTQSFKVKRDFVAKRYEDELP
;
A
#
# COMPACT_ATOMS: atom_id res chain seq x y z
N THR A 1 -25.78 1.50 0.24
CA THR A 1 -24.50 1.91 0.84
C THR A 1 -23.30 1.59 -0.05
N GLY A 2 -23.40 0.56 -0.91
CA GLY A 2 -22.31 0.09 -1.78
C GLY A 2 -21.27 -0.77 -1.05
N ASP A 3 -21.52 -1.12 0.21
CA ASP A 3 -20.65 -2.01 0.97
C ASP A 3 -20.99 -3.47 0.66
N LEU A 4 -19.97 -4.32 0.60
CA LEU A 4 -20.07 -5.77 0.43
C LEU A 4 -19.97 -6.45 1.79
N GLY A 5 -20.69 -7.54 1.96
CA GLY A 5 -20.65 -8.31 3.20
C GLY A 5 -21.10 -9.75 3.02
N ARG A 6 -20.77 -10.59 3.98
CA ARG A 6 -21.19 -11.99 4.06
C ARG A 6 -21.80 -12.28 5.43
N ILE A 7 -22.70 -13.24 5.46
CA ILE A 7 -23.24 -13.75 6.73
C ILE A 7 -22.28 -14.84 7.26
N ASN A 8 -21.90 -14.70 8.54
CA ASN A 8 -21.18 -15.77 9.23
C ASN A 8 -22.12 -16.95 9.44
N PRO A 9 -21.85 -18.13 8.85
CA PRO A 9 -22.77 -19.28 8.94
C PRO A 9 -22.86 -19.86 10.35
N ALA A 10 -21.89 -19.58 11.23
CA ALA A 10 -21.87 -20.10 12.58
C ALA A 10 -22.63 -19.21 13.58
N THR A 11 -22.60 -17.88 13.39
CA THR A 11 -23.18 -16.92 14.35
C THR A 11 -24.38 -16.15 13.77
N GLY A 12 -24.55 -16.12 12.45
CA GLY A 12 -25.55 -15.30 11.76
C GLY A 12 -25.19 -13.82 11.63
N ASP A 13 -24.00 -13.42 12.06
CA ASP A 13 -23.58 -12.02 12.02
C ASP A 13 -23.23 -11.59 10.60
N LEU A 14 -23.51 -10.32 10.27
CA LEU A 14 -23.07 -9.69 9.04
C LEU A 14 -21.61 -9.24 9.20
N ILE A 15 -20.72 -9.82 8.37
CA ILE A 15 -19.32 -9.43 8.26
C ILE A 15 -19.19 -8.54 7.02
N LEU A 16 -18.79 -7.29 7.19
CA LEU A 16 -18.46 -6.40 6.08
C LEU A 16 -17.09 -6.84 5.52
N THR A 17 -17.02 -7.05 4.21
CA THR A 17 -15.81 -7.56 3.53
C THR A 17 -15.15 -6.51 2.64
N GLY A 18 -15.88 -5.47 2.23
CA GLY A 18 -15.34 -4.41 1.37
C GLY A 18 -16.40 -3.51 0.78
N ARG A 19 -16.08 -2.94 -0.37
CA ARG A 19 -16.98 -2.07 -1.13
C ARG A 19 -17.06 -2.51 -2.59
N ALA A 20 -18.25 -2.53 -3.15
CA ALA A 20 -18.49 -2.91 -4.53
C ALA A 20 -17.64 -2.10 -5.54
N LYS A 21 -17.49 -0.80 -5.29
CA LYS A 21 -16.70 0.10 -6.15
C LYS A 21 -15.18 -0.05 -6.00
N ASP A 22 -14.72 -0.66 -4.90
CA ASP A 22 -13.30 -0.86 -4.63
C ASP A 22 -12.85 -2.28 -5.09
N THR A 23 -13.80 -3.13 -5.55
CA THR A 23 -13.54 -4.46 -6.10
C THR A 23 -12.66 -4.35 -7.34
N ILE A 24 -11.56 -5.11 -7.34
CA ILE A 24 -10.66 -5.23 -8.48
C ILE A 24 -11.15 -6.39 -9.36
N VAL A 25 -11.35 -6.13 -10.64
CA VAL A 25 -11.72 -7.16 -11.62
C VAL A 25 -10.49 -7.47 -12.47
N LEU A 26 -9.99 -8.70 -12.36
CA LEU A 26 -8.85 -9.15 -13.18
C LEU A 26 -9.31 -9.48 -14.62
N SER A 27 -8.36 -9.53 -15.54
CA SER A 27 -8.59 -9.84 -16.96
C SER A 27 -9.23 -11.23 -17.22
N ASN A 28 -9.14 -12.15 -16.24
CA ASN A 28 -9.78 -13.45 -16.26
C ASN A 28 -11.22 -13.44 -15.70
N GLY A 29 -11.72 -12.26 -15.27
CA GLY A 29 -13.07 -12.08 -14.71
C GLY A 29 -13.19 -12.36 -13.21
N GLU A 30 -12.09 -12.68 -12.52
CA GLU A 30 -12.12 -12.84 -11.06
C GLU A 30 -12.30 -11.50 -10.36
N ASN A 31 -13.21 -11.48 -9.37
CA ASN A 31 -13.49 -10.32 -8.54
C ASN A 31 -12.71 -10.47 -7.23
N ILE A 32 -11.95 -9.45 -6.88
CA ILE A 32 -11.10 -9.42 -5.69
C ILE A 32 -11.54 -8.29 -4.78
N GLU A 33 -11.78 -8.61 -3.52
CA GLU A 33 -11.97 -7.64 -2.45
C GLU A 33 -10.60 -7.28 -1.87
N PRO A 34 -10.06 -6.07 -2.14
CA PRO A 34 -8.68 -5.76 -1.79
C PRO A 34 -8.45 -5.59 -0.28
N GLN A 35 -9.42 -5.07 0.46
CA GLN A 35 -9.26 -4.70 1.87
C GLN A 35 -8.76 -5.85 2.76
N PRO A 36 -9.32 -7.09 2.72
CA PRO A 36 -8.83 -8.18 3.56
C PRO A 36 -7.37 -8.56 3.28
N ILE A 37 -6.94 -8.40 2.02
CA ILE A 37 -5.57 -8.72 1.59
C ILE A 37 -4.62 -7.61 2.05
N GLU A 38 -5.03 -6.34 1.90
CA GLU A 38 -4.29 -5.18 2.36
C GLU A 38 -4.09 -5.21 3.88
N ASP A 39 -5.14 -5.53 4.63
CA ASP A 39 -5.09 -5.66 6.09
C ASP A 39 -4.13 -6.78 6.53
N ALA A 40 -4.13 -7.92 5.83
CA ALA A 40 -3.19 -9.01 6.10
C ALA A 40 -1.74 -8.61 5.84
N ILE A 41 -1.46 -7.91 4.73
CA ILE A 41 -0.11 -7.44 4.40
C ILE A 41 0.42 -6.49 5.47
N VAL A 42 -0.39 -5.51 5.90
CA VAL A 42 0.03 -4.54 6.93
C VAL A 42 0.21 -5.22 8.28
N SER A 43 -0.65 -6.19 8.63
CA SER A 43 -0.57 -6.90 9.91
C SER A 43 0.65 -7.81 10.02
N ASP A 44 1.05 -8.43 8.91
CA ASP A 44 2.14 -9.43 8.90
C ASP A 44 3.50 -8.84 8.55
N SER A 45 3.57 -7.58 8.09
CA SER A 45 4.81 -6.94 7.67
C SER A 45 5.19 -5.78 8.59
N GLU A 46 6.33 -5.90 9.26
CA GLU A 46 6.90 -4.79 10.05
C GLU A 46 7.41 -3.64 9.18
N LEU A 47 7.72 -3.89 7.91
CA LEU A 47 8.29 -2.90 7.00
C LEU A 47 7.24 -2.08 6.25
N VAL A 48 6.01 -2.61 6.10
CA VAL A 48 4.93 -1.96 5.33
C VAL A 48 3.98 -1.26 6.29
N GLU A 49 3.84 0.06 6.12
CA GLU A 49 2.93 0.88 6.94
C GLU A 49 1.56 1.06 6.29
N GLN A 50 1.56 1.25 4.96
CA GLN A 50 0.32 1.36 4.18
C GLN A 50 0.47 0.55 2.89
N VAL A 51 -0.63 0.04 2.39
CA VAL A 51 -0.64 -0.70 1.13
C VAL A 51 -1.92 -0.42 0.36
N MET A 52 -1.82 -0.39 -0.95
CA MET A 52 -2.96 -0.40 -1.86
C MET A 52 -2.73 -1.44 -2.95
N LEU A 53 -3.70 -2.32 -3.17
CA LEU A 53 -3.67 -3.27 -4.28
C LEU A 53 -4.15 -2.60 -5.57
N SER A 54 -3.43 -2.85 -6.63
CA SER A 54 -3.76 -2.52 -8.02
C SER A 54 -3.81 -3.80 -8.84
N GLY A 55 -4.54 -3.79 -9.95
CA GLY A 55 -4.67 -4.97 -10.82
C GLY A 55 -5.91 -4.95 -11.69
N GLN A 56 -6.64 -3.82 -11.73
CA GLN A 56 -7.82 -3.68 -12.59
C GLN A 56 -7.46 -4.01 -14.04
N ASP A 57 -8.22 -4.94 -14.65
CA ASP A 57 -8.00 -5.47 -15.98
C ASP A 57 -6.63 -6.15 -16.21
N GLY A 58 -5.83 -6.26 -15.15
CA GLY A 58 -4.52 -6.93 -15.13
C GLY A 58 -4.61 -8.45 -15.01
N ARG A 59 -3.48 -9.13 -15.22
CA ARG A 59 -3.38 -10.59 -15.05
C ARG A 59 -3.19 -11.03 -13.60
N SER A 60 -2.74 -10.12 -12.75
CA SER A 60 -2.41 -10.40 -11.35
C SER A 60 -2.44 -9.12 -10.52
N LEU A 61 -2.44 -9.29 -9.20
CA LEU A 61 -2.36 -8.19 -8.25
C LEU A 61 -0.93 -7.67 -8.12
N ILE A 62 -0.83 -6.34 -7.96
CA ILE A 62 0.38 -5.60 -7.61
C ILE A 62 0.08 -4.87 -6.30
N ALA A 63 1.00 -4.95 -5.32
CA ALA A 63 0.89 -4.16 -4.11
C ALA A 63 1.75 -2.89 -4.20
N ILE A 64 1.15 -1.73 -4.04
CA ILE A 64 1.84 -0.46 -3.83
C ILE A 64 2.01 -0.31 -2.33
N CYS A 65 3.25 -0.52 -1.84
CA CYS A 65 3.59 -0.54 -0.42
C CYS A 65 4.30 0.75 -0.01
N VAL A 66 3.74 1.46 0.95
CA VAL A 66 4.42 2.54 1.65
C VAL A 66 5.24 1.92 2.77
N LEU A 67 6.55 2.13 2.75
CA LEU A 67 7.45 1.58 3.76
C LEU A 67 7.60 2.52 4.95
N ASN A 68 7.72 1.93 6.15
CA ASN A 68 8.01 2.68 7.37
C ASN A 68 9.52 2.97 7.46
N PRO A 69 9.95 4.25 7.39
CA PRO A 69 11.37 4.60 7.41
C PRO A 69 12.08 4.17 8.70
N ASN A 70 11.41 4.22 9.85
CA ASN A 70 11.98 3.79 11.12
C ASN A 70 12.20 2.28 11.14
N ALA A 71 11.23 1.50 10.68
CA ALA A 71 11.37 0.05 10.59
C ALA A 71 12.52 -0.36 9.65
N LEU A 72 12.73 0.38 8.54
CA LEU A 72 13.87 0.16 7.65
C LEU A 72 15.22 0.39 8.36
N ALA A 73 15.30 1.42 9.22
CA ALA A 73 16.51 1.68 10.01
C ALA A 73 16.76 0.61 11.07
N GLU A 74 15.71 0.16 11.76
CA GLU A 74 15.77 -0.88 12.79
C GLU A 74 16.19 -2.23 12.20
N ALA A 75 15.69 -2.55 11.00
CA ALA A 75 16.09 -3.73 10.25
C ALA A 75 17.50 -3.63 9.63
N GLY A 76 18.18 -2.49 9.74
CA GLY A 76 19.50 -2.26 9.14
C GLY A 76 19.48 -2.20 7.62
N LEU A 77 18.33 -1.88 7.03
CA LEU A 77 18.12 -1.77 5.58
C LEU A 77 18.33 -0.34 5.06
N MET A 78 18.37 0.64 5.99
CA MET A 78 18.62 2.04 5.71
C MET A 78 19.47 2.67 6.81
N ASP A 79 20.34 3.62 6.44
CA ASP A 79 21.16 4.35 7.40
C ASP A 79 20.30 5.30 8.27
N LYS A 80 20.55 5.29 9.58
CA LYS A 80 19.78 6.11 10.54
C LYS A 80 19.89 7.61 10.30
N GLY A 81 21.02 8.08 9.73
CA GLY A 81 21.19 9.49 9.38
C GLY A 81 20.31 9.91 8.21
N ILE A 82 20.19 9.03 7.21
CA ILE A 82 19.29 9.22 6.04
C ILE A 82 17.84 9.22 6.51
N VAL A 83 17.44 8.25 7.35
CA VAL A 83 16.08 8.13 7.88
C VAL A 83 15.62 9.40 8.58
N LYS A 84 16.50 10.07 9.34
CA LYS A 84 16.14 11.33 10.03
C LYS A 84 15.69 12.43 9.05
N GLY A 85 16.34 12.53 7.88
CA GLY A 85 15.92 13.46 6.82
C GLY A 85 14.58 13.07 6.21
N ILE A 86 14.41 11.78 5.90
CA ILE A 86 13.17 11.22 5.33
C ILE A 86 12.00 11.41 6.29
N MET A 87 12.18 11.15 7.58
CA MET A 87 11.12 11.30 8.59
C MET A 87 10.59 12.74 8.67
N LYS A 88 11.44 13.74 8.49
CA LYS A 88 10.99 15.13 8.46
C LYS A 88 10.02 15.39 7.30
N ASP A 89 10.32 14.87 6.11
CA ASP A 89 9.45 14.99 4.95
C ASP A 89 8.19 14.14 5.11
N TYR A 90 8.33 12.94 5.67
CA TYR A 90 7.24 12.04 5.97
C TYR A 90 6.23 12.65 6.95
N GLU A 91 6.70 13.25 8.04
CA GLU A 91 5.87 13.96 9.01
C GLU A 91 5.19 15.18 8.38
N MET A 92 5.91 15.91 7.53
CA MET A 92 5.37 17.06 6.81
C MET A 92 4.20 16.67 5.91
N VAL A 93 4.32 15.62 5.12
CA VAL A 93 3.23 15.12 4.25
C VAL A 93 2.04 14.60 5.06
N ASN A 94 2.28 14.07 6.26
CA ASN A 94 1.22 13.60 7.15
C ASN A 94 0.56 14.72 7.97
N ASP A 95 1.12 15.94 7.99
CA ASP A 95 0.49 17.08 8.67
C ASP A 95 -0.67 17.66 7.80
N PRO A 96 -1.93 17.58 8.26
CA PRO A 96 -3.07 18.11 7.53
C PRO A 96 -3.01 19.64 7.32
N LYS A 97 -2.13 20.33 8.05
CA LYS A 97 -1.94 21.79 7.97
C LYS A 97 -0.78 22.19 7.06
N CYS A 98 -0.07 21.20 6.49
CA CYS A 98 0.99 21.47 5.55
C CYS A 98 0.44 22.25 4.35
N ASN A 99 1.11 23.31 3.93
CA ASN A 99 0.74 24.03 2.72
C ASN A 99 1.09 23.19 1.49
N GLU A 100 0.43 23.48 0.37
CA GLU A 100 0.52 22.70 -0.86
C GLU A 100 1.97 22.66 -1.42
N GLU A 101 2.68 23.82 -1.39
CA GLU A 101 4.04 23.92 -1.94
C GLU A 101 5.05 23.09 -1.13
N ASP A 102 5.02 23.18 0.20
CA ASP A 102 5.92 22.42 1.07
C ASP A 102 5.61 20.91 1.01
N CYS A 103 4.32 20.55 0.96
CA CYS A 103 3.89 19.16 0.81
C CYS A 103 4.36 18.57 -0.52
N GLU A 104 4.19 19.30 -1.63
CA GLU A 104 4.65 18.83 -2.94
C GLU A 104 6.18 18.66 -2.99
N ALA A 105 6.93 19.60 -2.38
CA ALA A 105 8.38 19.50 -2.31
C ALA A 105 8.83 18.32 -1.45
N ALA A 106 8.16 18.03 -0.33
CA ALA A 106 8.42 16.88 0.50
C ALA A 106 8.10 15.56 -0.23
N CYS A 107 6.96 15.49 -0.91
CA CYS A 107 6.59 14.33 -1.74
C CYS A 107 7.65 14.03 -2.81
N LYS A 108 8.16 15.04 -3.52
CA LYS A 108 9.23 14.85 -4.51
C LYS A 108 10.49 14.24 -3.90
N ARG A 109 10.94 14.73 -2.74
CA ARG A 109 12.12 14.17 -2.05
C ARG A 109 11.87 12.72 -1.59
N LEU A 110 10.67 12.41 -1.12
CA LEU A 110 10.30 11.04 -0.73
C LEU A 110 10.27 10.08 -1.93
N VAL A 111 9.76 10.54 -3.08
CA VAL A 111 9.78 9.75 -4.33
C VAL A 111 11.22 9.53 -4.81
N GLU A 112 12.09 10.55 -4.76
CA GLU A 112 13.51 10.43 -5.10
C GLU A 112 14.21 9.42 -4.18
N ALA A 113 14.01 9.52 -2.85
CA ALA A 113 14.54 8.55 -1.89
C ALA A 113 13.99 7.12 -2.14
N SER A 114 12.75 7.00 -2.61
CA SER A 114 12.16 5.71 -2.99
C SER A 114 12.89 5.06 -4.18
N ASN A 115 13.45 5.85 -5.12
CA ASN A 115 14.23 5.33 -6.23
C ASN A 115 15.50 4.61 -5.77
N GLU A 116 16.17 5.15 -4.72
CA GLU A 116 17.33 4.52 -4.11
C GLU A 116 16.96 3.18 -3.45
N ILE A 117 15.83 3.16 -2.73
CA ILE A 117 15.30 1.95 -2.11
C ILE A 117 14.97 0.89 -3.16
N ARG A 118 14.30 1.26 -4.25
CA ARG A 118 13.97 0.35 -5.36
C ARG A 118 15.21 -0.24 -6.05
N SER A 119 16.35 0.41 -5.94
CA SER A 119 17.62 -0.12 -6.42
C SER A 119 18.23 -1.17 -5.49
N ASN A 120 17.77 -1.25 -4.24
CA ASN A 120 18.26 -2.22 -3.25
C ASN A 120 17.52 -3.57 -3.41
N LYS A 121 18.11 -4.49 -4.16
CA LYS A 121 17.53 -5.82 -4.43
C LYS A 121 17.21 -6.60 -3.15
N LYS A 122 18.07 -6.54 -2.13
CA LYS A 122 17.87 -7.26 -0.87
C LYS A 122 16.60 -6.78 -0.15
N LEU A 123 16.40 -5.46 -0.10
CA LEU A 123 15.22 -4.85 0.51
C LEU A 123 13.96 -5.24 -0.26
N LEU A 124 13.99 -5.13 -1.60
CA LEU A 124 12.85 -5.52 -2.43
C LEU A 124 12.48 -6.99 -2.26
N GLU A 125 13.45 -7.89 -2.21
CA GLU A 125 13.21 -9.32 -1.99
C GLU A 125 12.60 -9.57 -0.60
N GLN A 126 13.05 -8.85 0.42
CA GLN A 126 12.51 -8.97 1.77
C GLN A 126 11.04 -8.50 1.83
N VAL A 127 10.72 -7.36 1.24
CA VAL A 127 9.34 -6.85 1.16
C VAL A 127 8.46 -7.80 0.34
N LYS A 128 8.92 -8.23 -0.85
CA LYS A 128 8.19 -9.19 -1.69
C LYS A 128 7.92 -10.51 -0.97
N SER A 129 8.92 -11.02 -0.24
CA SER A 129 8.78 -12.25 0.55
C SER A 129 7.75 -12.08 1.67
N GLY A 130 7.76 -10.96 2.38
CA GLY A 130 6.77 -10.65 3.42
C GLY A 130 5.35 -10.56 2.87
N VAL A 131 5.15 -9.78 1.80
CA VAL A 131 3.86 -9.65 1.13
C VAL A 131 3.35 -10.99 0.60
N LYS A 132 4.23 -11.79 0.00
CA LYS A 132 3.88 -13.13 -0.47
C LYS A 132 3.53 -14.07 0.68
N ALA A 133 4.25 -14.04 1.78
CA ALA A 133 3.95 -14.84 2.96
C ALA A 133 2.58 -14.49 3.54
N ALA A 134 2.26 -13.20 3.70
CA ALA A 134 0.98 -12.71 4.18
C ALA A 134 -0.20 -13.17 3.30
N THR A 135 0.01 -13.32 1.99
CA THR A 135 -1.05 -13.68 1.04
C THR A 135 -1.09 -15.17 0.65
N SER A 136 -0.07 -15.97 1.04
CA SER A 136 0.07 -17.38 0.61
C SER A 136 -0.44 -18.41 1.64
N GLY A 137 -0.78 -18.02 2.85
CA GLY A 137 -1.05 -18.89 4.01
C GLY A 137 -2.35 -19.72 3.96
N GLY A 138 -3.00 -19.88 2.79
CA GLY A 138 -4.26 -20.63 2.64
C GLY A 138 -5.50 -19.83 3.02
N ALA A 139 -5.35 -18.60 3.51
CA ALA A 139 -6.45 -17.68 3.77
C ALA A 139 -7.00 -17.05 2.48
N PHE A 140 -6.15 -16.96 1.45
CA PHE A 140 -6.46 -16.32 0.16
C PHE A 140 -6.37 -17.32 -0.99
N ARG A 141 -7.21 -17.12 -2.00
CA ARG A 141 -7.23 -17.93 -3.21
C ARG A 141 -6.01 -17.61 -4.07
N LYS A 142 -5.70 -18.48 -5.03
CA LYS A 142 -4.52 -18.34 -5.89
C LYS A 142 -4.47 -17.00 -6.65
N TRP A 143 -5.60 -16.49 -7.09
CA TRP A 143 -5.72 -15.21 -7.81
C TRP A 143 -5.77 -13.98 -6.90
N GLU A 144 -5.96 -14.19 -5.59
CA GLU A 144 -5.87 -13.15 -4.56
C GLU A 144 -4.43 -12.96 -4.04
N GLN A 145 -3.50 -13.81 -4.49
CA GLN A 145 -2.10 -13.69 -4.13
C GLN A 145 -1.42 -12.56 -4.89
N VAL A 146 -0.61 -11.78 -4.17
CA VAL A 146 0.14 -10.67 -4.75
C VAL A 146 1.40 -11.20 -5.42
N ASN A 147 1.57 -10.89 -6.72
CA ASN A 147 2.71 -11.37 -7.51
C ASN A 147 3.84 -10.35 -7.63
N ASP A 148 3.52 -9.07 -7.58
CA ASP A 148 4.52 -8.02 -7.67
C ASP A 148 4.28 -6.90 -6.65
N VAL A 149 5.36 -6.18 -6.32
CA VAL A 149 5.37 -5.15 -5.29
C VAL A 149 6.08 -3.92 -5.82
N TYR A 150 5.42 -2.79 -5.73
CA TYR A 150 6.02 -1.47 -5.88
C TYR A 150 6.20 -0.85 -4.50
N VAL A 151 7.39 -0.32 -4.20
CA VAL A 151 7.69 0.28 -2.90
C VAL A 151 7.89 1.78 -3.02
N THR A 152 7.38 2.53 -2.05
CA THR A 152 7.52 3.97 -1.94
C THR A 152 7.69 4.40 -0.47
N LEU A 153 8.29 5.58 -0.27
CA LEU A 153 8.32 6.27 1.02
C LEU A 153 7.28 7.40 1.08
N GLU A 154 6.62 7.71 -0.05
CA GLU A 154 5.55 8.70 -0.06
C GLU A 154 4.30 8.12 0.62
N PRO A 155 3.87 8.65 1.79
CA PRO A 155 2.69 8.14 2.48
C PRO A 155 1.42 8.49 1.73
N PHE A 156 0.40 7.65 1.85
CA PHE A 156 -0.95 8.06 1.47
C PHE A 156 -1.45 9.01 2.56
N ALA A 157 -1.64 10.28 2.23
CA ALA A 157 -2.00 11.31 3.17
C ALA A 157 -3.10 12.24 2.60
N MET A 158 -3.71 13.03 3.49
CA MET A 158 -4.70 14.03 3.07
C MET A 158 -4.02 15.20 2.35
N ALA A 159 -2.86 15.63 2.84
CA ALA A 159 -2.16 16.80 2.30
C ALA A 159 -1.68 16.58 0.86
N ASN A 160 -1.30 15.36 0.47
CA ASN A 160 -0.95 15.03 -0.92
C ASN A 160 -2.14 14.52 -1.75
N GLY A 161 -3.35 14.56 -1.19
CA GLY A 161 -4.58 14.22 -1.90
C GLY A 161 -4.84 12.72 -2.09
N LEU A 162 -4.01 11.83 -1.54
CA LEU A 162 -4.16 10.37 -1.68
C LEU A 162 -5.10 9.73 -0.66
N LEU A 163 -5.47 10.46 0.42
CA LEU A 163 -6.53 10.07 1.35
C LEU A 163 -7.72 11.03 1.30
N THR A 164 -8.87 10.51 1.69
CA THR A 164 -10.05 11.32 2.00
C THR A 164 -9.94 11.92 3.41
N GLN A 165 -10.82 12.87 3.76
CA GLN A 165 -10.94 13.41 5.13
C GLN A 165 -11.30 12.34 6.18
N SER A 166 -11.83 11.18 5.74
CA SER A 166 -12.14 10.04 6.61
C SER A 166 -11.04 8.96 6.57
N PHE A 167 -9.81 9.32 6.19
CA PHE A 167 -8.62 8.47 6.12
C PHE A 167 -8.78 7.23 5.22
N LYS A 168 -9.59 7.32 4.17
CA LYS A 168 -9.73 6.24 3.18
C LYS A 168 -8.88 6.53 1.96
N VAL A 169 -8.19 5.51 1.46
CA VAL A 169 -7.36 5.60 0.25
C VAL A 169 -8.23 5.96 -0.95
N LYS A 170 -7.83 6.98 -1.69
CA LYS A 170 -8.41 7.33 -2.98
C LYS A 170 -7.76 6.51 -4.07
N ARG A 171 -8.25 5.28 -4.28
CA ARG A 171 -7.65 4.27 -5.17
C ARG A 171 -7.31 4.80 -6.56
N ASP A 172 -8.25 5.52 -7.19
CA ASP A 172 -8.04 6.08 -8.54
C ASP A 172 -6.89 7.09 -8.56
N PHE A 173 -6.73 7.89 -7.49
CA PHE A 173 -5.66 8.87 -7.37
C PHE A 173 -4.30 8.22 -7.14
N VAL A 174 -4.25 7.19 -6.29
CA VAL A 174 -3.03 6.42 -6.05
C VAL A 174 -2.63 5.66 -7.32
N ALA A 175 -3.57 4.98 -7.98
CA ALA A 175 -3.30 4.27 -9.23
C ALA A 175 -2.73 5.22 -10.30
N LYS A 176 -3.35 6.40 -10.49
CA LYS A 176 -2.86 7.41 -11.42
C LYS A 176 -1.49 7.99 -11.02
N ARG A 177 -1.22 8.14 -9.71
CA ARG A 177 0.06 8.65 -9.19
C ARG A 177 1.24 7.78 -9.60
N TYR A 178 1.02 6.46 -9.68
CA TYR A 178 2.04 5.47 -9.97
C TYR A 178 1.84 4.74 -11.30
N GLU A 179 0.96 5.24 -12.20
CA GLU A 179 0.61 4.59 -13.47
C GLU A 179 1.83 4.30 -14.35
N ASP A 180 2.76 5.25 -14.46
CA ASP A 180 3.97 5.11 -15.26
C ASP A 180 5.04 4.20 -14.62
N GLU A 181 4.87 3.84 -13.36
CA GLU A 181 5.84 3.09 -12.55
C GLU A 181 5.43 1.62 -12.37
N LEU A 182 4.17 1.32 -12.65
CA LEU A 182 3.64 -0.04 -12.53
C LEU A 182 3.85 -0.81 -13.85
N PRO A 183 4.18 -2.12 -13.78
CA PRO A 183 4.42 -2.96 -14.96
C PRO A 183 3.15 -3.23 -15.78
#